data_d8f86cb6bc6f510e9a289deecb2e7071
#
_entry.id   d8f86cb6bc6f510e9a289deecb2e7071
#
_cell.length_a   1.000
_cell.length_b   1.000
_cell.length_c   1.000
_cell.angle_alpha   90.00
_cell.angle_beta   90.00
_cell.angle_gamma   90.00
#
_symmetry.space_group_name_H-M   'P 1'
#
loop_
_entity.id
_entity.type
_entity.pdbx_description
1 polymer ?
#
loop_
_entity_poly.entity_id
_entity_poly.type
_entity_poly.pdbx_seq_one_letter_code
_entity_poly.pdbx_strand_id
1 'polypeptide(L)'
;MTLAWLPSDTTVAQLARAGFSPGVMSAGLGTVLPQQTYLDVGQGNRVFDSLYDRPLPRLHGDPVAWWRAVTERAESAPAEIVPGLLSSTLVEAGLRGRFEIRNGALERLRPARPGDLLIAIARPTGESDDPLPIGIAGGGFDGNLTSESTRMDGYVLSTDVAPTVLRHFGIKTPGEMTGQPIEATGSVDPAAVESLAERMEVISSRRGPVIGLNVAIWLAALLLVVLISRGRLARTAVRVTGLTVVYLPLVLLLGAALEPSQGAERLLVLLLTPLLAAVTLVLLPGYRALGAASGLTVLAYAVDVIAGSPLTSLSLLGPNPGLGVRFYGIGNELEALLAVLVVAGSGAVLSGFVPQASRRASAATFLAVGLLAAFVFAAGRFGADVGAAIVFPIGAAVAAATVAGRGRRPVLLAVIAAPFAMLALLALIDLLSGANAHLTRSVLDAGGLGDLADVAQRRLQLSARSFGRPVLLAFLPLVAALAVLAFVRRDRLRAWLAPAPALRAGLLGALVATLVGTLANDSGALLLEIGTAYLLVFTGFAWAESGGNSEKTSTKTKSYTSVRHTYDLFP
;
A
#
# COMPACT_ATOMS: atom_id res chain seq x y z
N MET A 1 14.56 -35.90 7.70
CA MET A 1 13.61 -34.84 7.32
C MET A 1 12.96 -35.18 5.98
N THR A 2 11.68 -34.88 5.81
CA THR A 2 10.95 -35.18 4.55
C THR A 2 10.17 -33.95 4.09
N LEU A 3 10.24 -33.62 2.80
CA LEU A 3 9.34 -32.72 2.10
C LEU A 3 8.41 -33.56 1.23
N ALA A 4 7.10 -33.42 1.40
CA ALA A 4 6.11 -34.23 0.68
C ALA A 4 5.22 -33.33 -0.18
N TRP A 5 5.09 -33.66 -1.46
CA TRP A 5 4.10 -33.09 -2.36
C TRP A 5 2.83 -33.92 -2.33
N LEU A 6 1.75 -33.32 -1.86
CA LEU A 6 0.44 -33.94 -1.69
C LEU A 6 -0.44 -33.80 -2.95
N PRO A 7 -1.56 -34.53 -3.05
CA PRO A 7 -2.60 -34.24 -4.02
C PRO A 7 -3.06 -32.77 -3.95
N SER A 8 -3.41 -32.21 -5.08
CA SER A 8 -3.81 -30.80 -5.22
C SER A 8 -5.11 -30.44 -4.52
N ASP A 9 -5.95 -31.42 -4.24
CA ASP A 9 -7.21 -31.29 -3.51
C ASP A 9 -7.05 -31.38 -1.98
N THR A 10 -5.80 -31.44 -1.50
CA THR A 10 -5.51 -31.42 -0.06
C THR A 10 -5.86 -30.04 0.52
N THR A 11 -6.66 -30.04 1.61
CA THR A 11 -7.10 -28.80 2.27
C THR A 11 -6.30 -28.50 3.54
N VAL A 12 -6.33 -27.26 4.00
CA VAL A 12 -5.74 -26.79 5.27
C VAL A 12 -6.34 -27.59 6.44
N ALA A 13 -7.67 -27.79 6.46
CA ALA A 13 -8.34 -28.55 7.50
C ALA A 13 -7.92 -30.03 7.54
N GLN A 14 -7.58 -30.64 6.40
CA GLN A 14 -7.05 -32.03 6.37
C GLN A 14 -5.65 -32.10 6.97
N LEU A 15 -4.77 -31.12 6.68
CA LEU A 15 -3.43 -31.02 7.27
C LEU A 15 -3.51 -30.86 8.79
N ALA A 16 -4.35 -29.95 9.28
CA ALA A 16 -4.53 -29.74 10.72
C ALA A 16 -5.05 -30.99 11.44
N ARG A 17 -6.04 -31.69 10.85
CA ARG A 17 -6.56 -32.98 11.40
C ARG A 17 -5.51 -34.09 11.41
N ALA A 18 -4.55 -34.05 10.53
CA ALA A 18 -3.42 -34.99 10.50
C ALA A 18 -2.28 -34.62 11.47
N GLY A 19 -2.45 -33.54 12.28
CA GLY A 19 -1.48 -33.09 13.29
C GLY A 19 -0.36 -32.20 12.76
N PHE A 20 -0.59 -31.53 11.64
CA PHE A 20 0.32 -30.51 11.09
C PHE A 20 -0.06 -29.13 11.59
N SER A 21 0.93 -28.29 11.84
CA SER A 21 0.78 -26.85 11.92
C SER A 21 0.41 -26.30 10.55
N PRO A 22 -0.81 -25.75 10.37
CA PRO A 22 -1.32 -25.40 9.05
C PRO A 22 -0.93 -24.01 8.60
N GLY A 23 -0.87 -23.82 7.30
CA GLY A 23 -0.73 -22.54 6.63
C GLY A 23 -1.12 -22.63 5.17
N VAL A 24 -1.08 -21.51 4.47
CA VAL A 24 -1.09 -21.43 3.02
C VAL A 24 0.22 -20.79 2.54
N MET A 25 0.71 -21.25 1.40
CA MET A 25 1.98 -20.86 0.81
C MET A 25 1.74 -20.15 -0.52
N SER A 26 2.36 -18.99 -0.74
CA SER A 26 2.39 -18.37 -2.07
C SER A 26 3.04 -19.31 -3.08
N ALA A 27 2.34 -19.63 -4.17
CA ALA A 27 2.88 -20.47 -5.24
C ALA A 27 4.12 -19.86 -5.91
N GLY A 28 4.16 -18.53 -6.03
CA GLY A 28 5.25 -17.80 -6.66
C GLY A 28 5.08 -16.29 -6.57
N LEU A 29 5.66 -15.56 -7.50
CA LEU A 29 5.55 -14.11 -7.63
C LEU A 29 4.59 -13.75 -8.76
N GLY A 30 3.33 -13.47 -8.44
CA GLY A 30 2.21 -13.42 -9.39
C GLY A 30 1.82 -14.81 -9.89
N THR A 31 1.16 -14.86 -11.03
CA THR A 31 0.75 -16.12 -11.68
C THR A 31 1.97 -16.86 -12.20
N VAL A 32 2.16 -18.10 -11.78
CA VAL A 32 3.33 -18.91 -12.14
C VAL A 32 2.95 -20.33 -12.58
N LEU A 33 3.80 -20.94 -13.38
CA LEU A 33 3.69 -22.37 -13.71
C LEU A 33 4.11 -23.25 -12.51
N PRO A 34 3.58 -24.47 -12.35
CA PRO A 34 3.97 -25.41 -11.28
C PRO A 34 5.47 -25.62 -11.15
N GLN A 35 6.19 -25.66 -12.27
CA GLN A 35 7.65 -25.85 -12.28
C GLN A 35 8.39 -24.68 -11.61
N GLN A 36 7.85 -23.45 -11.72
CA GLN A 36 8.45 -22.28 -11.06
C GLN A 36 8.28 -22.41 -9.54
N THR A 37 7.12 -22.85 -9.05
CA THR A 37 6.90 -23.11 -7.61
C THR A 37 7.93 -24.10 -7.06
N TYR A 38 8.20 -25.19 -7.78
CA TYR A 38 9.20 -26.18 -7.36
C TYR A 38 10.61 -25.61 -7.37
N LEU A 39 10.94 -24.76 -8.34
CA LEU A 39 12.23 -24.07 -8.40
C LEU A 39 12.36 -23.09 -7.22
N ASP A 40 11.34 -22.27 -6.93
CA ASP A 40 11.34 -21.29 -5.85
C ASP A 40 11.55 -21.96 -4.48
N VAL A 41 10.90 -23.11 -4.24
CA VAL A 41 11.11 -23.93 -3.04
C VAL A 41 12.54 -24.44 -2.93
N GLY A 42 13.17 -24.82 -4.05
CA GLY A 42 14.51 -25.39 -4.08
C GLY A 42 15.65 -24.36 -4.09
N GLN A 43 15.39 -23.15 -4.58
CA GLN A 43 16.38 -22.06 -4.67
C GLN A 43 16.27 -21.02 -3.56
N GLY A 44 15.13 -20.96 -2.83
CA GLY A 44 14.91 -20.02 -1.74
C GLY A 44 14.91 -18.54 -2.16
N ASN A 45 14.77 -18.27 -3.45
CA ASN A 45 14.72 -16.93 -4.05
C ASN A 45 13.79 -16.93 -5.25
N ARG A 46 13.25 -15.75 -5.64
CA ARG A 46 12.32 -15.61 -6.76
C ARG A 46 12.32 -14.21 -7.36
N VAL A 47 12.03 -14.12 -8.65
CA VAL A 47 11.75 -12.88 -9.39
C VAL A 47 10.54 -13.08 -10.28
N PHE A 48 9.93 -11.99 -10.75
CA PHE A 48 8.84 -12.09 -11.73
C PHE A 48 9.29 -12.81 -13.00
N ASP A 49 8.43 -13.67 -13.55
CA ASP A 49 8.71 -14.40 -14.79
C ASP A 49 9.08 -13.45 -15.96
N SER A 50 8.47 -12.27 -16.00
CA SER A 50 8.74 -11.22 -16.98
C SER A 50 10.12 -10.55 -16.87
N LEU A 51 10.87 -10.83 -15.82
CA LEU A 51 12.22 -10.29 -15.63
C LEU A 51 13.33 -11.22 -16.14
N TYR A 52 12.96 -12.42 -16.53
CA TYR A 52 13.88 -13.31 -17.24
C TYR A 52 13.85 -13.01 -18.75
N ASP A 53 14.99 -13.14 -19.42
CA ASP A 53 15.08 -12.94 -20.87
C ASP A 53 14.36 -14.02 -21.68
N ARG A 54 14.10 -15.18 -21.05
CA ARG A 54 13.45 -16.34 -21.67
C ARG A 54 12.35 -16.90 -20.79
N PRO A 55 11.28 -17.42 -21.38
CA PRO A 55 10.23 -18.10 -20.61
C PRO A 55 10.78 -19.38 -19.96
N LEU A 56 10.08 -19.87 -18.93
CA LEU A 56 10.44 -21.12 -18.27
C LEU A 56 10.38 -22.29 -19.29
N PRO A 57 11.46 -23.09 -19.43
CA PRO A 57 11.48 -24.20 -20.38
C PRO A 57 10.45 -25.27 -19.97
N ARG A 58 9.72 -25.79 -20.95
CA ARG A 58 8.77 -26.88 -20.73
C ARG A 58 9.52 -28.16 -20.36
N LEU A 59 9.01 -28.88 -19.36
CA LEU A 59 9.58 -30.17 -18.96
C LEU A 59 9.21 -31.24 -20.00
N HIS A 60 10.00 -31.36 -21.07
CA HIS A 60 9.85 -32.36 -22.11
C HIS A 60 11.23 -32.94 -22.46
N GLY A 61 11.32 -34.27 -22.60
CA GLY A 61 12.52 -34.95 -23.04
C GLY A 61 13.60 -35.12 -21.99
N ASP A 62 14.85 -34.73 -22.31
CA ASP A 62 16.02 -34.96 -21.46
C ASP A 62 16.04 -34.03 -20.22
N PRO A 63 16.01 -34.59 -18.99
CA PRO A 63 16.10 -33.80 -17.76
C PRO A 63 17.37 -32.96 -17.64
N VAL A 64 18.50 -33.42 -18.20
CA VAL A 64 19.78 -32.70 -18.16
C VAL A 64 19.72 -31.46 -19.04
N ALA A 65 19.15 -31.61 -20.24
CA ALA A 65 18.94 -30.46 -21.14
C ALA A 65 17.97 -29.45 -20.55
N TRP A 66 16.89 -29.90 -19.90
CA TRP A 66 15.96 -29.03 -19.21
C TRP A 66 16.65 -28.27 -18.07
N TRP A 67 17.42 -28.96 -17.24
CA TRP A 67 18.14 -28.33 -16.11
C TRP A 67 19.14 -27.29 -16.58
N ARG A 68 19.85 -27.57 -17.67
CA ARG A 68 20.77 -26.59 -18.28
C ARG A 68 20.03 -25.32 -18.72
N ALA A 69 18.90 -25.48 -19.40
CA ALA A 69 18.07 -24.35 -19.84
C ALA A 69 17.52 -23.52 -18.67
N VAL A 70 17.17 -24.17 -17.55
CA VAL A 70 16.78 -23.49 -16.30
C VAL A 70 17.92 -22.69 -15.72
N THR A 71 19.14 -23.25 -15.70
CA THR A 71 20.35 -22.55 -15.18
C THR A 71 20.70 -21.36 -16.07
N GLU A 72 20.72 -21.53 -17.40
CA GLU A 72 20.96 -20.43 -18.34
C GLU A 72 19.88 -19.32 -18.24
N ARG A 73 18.62 -19.69 -17.96
CA ARG A 73 17.56 -18.73 -17.70
C ARG A 73 17.81 -17.95 -16.40
N ALA A 74 18.25 -18.62 -15.35
CA ALA A 74 18.53 -18.00 -14.06
C ALA A 74 19.65 -16.95 -14.14
N GLU A 75 20.66 -17.16 -14.98
CA GLU A 75 21.76 -16.20 -15.22
C GLU A 75 21.27 -14.87 -15.80
N SER A 76 20.12 -14.84 -16.48
CA SER A 76 19.51 -13.62 -17.03
C SER A 76 18.71 -12.81 -16.01
N ALA A 77 18.46 -13.36 -14.82
CA ALA A 77 17.67 -12.70 -13.79
C ALA A 77 18.37 -11.46 -13.21
N PRO A 78 17.64 -10.39 -12.84
CA PRO A 78 18.22 -9.21 -12.20
C PRO A 78 18.60 -9.43 -10.73
N ALA A 79 18.37 -10.63 -10.20
CA ALA A 79 18.74 -11.09 -8.85
C ALA A 79 19.56 -12.36 -8.96
N GLU A 80 20.32 -12.68 -7.93
CA GLU A 80 21.12 -13.88 -7.85
C GLU A 80 20.22 -15.10 -7.62
N ILE A 81 19.83 -15.76 -8.71
CA ILE A 81 18.99 -16.96 -8.71
C ILE A 81 19.85 -18.17 -8.97
N VAL A 82 19.93 -19.09 -8.00
CA VAL A 82 20.71 -20.32 -8.10
C VAL A 82 19.81 -21.54 -8.03
N PRO A 83 19.40 -22.12 -9.17
CA PRO A 83 18.53 -23.31 -9.19
C PRO A 83 19.19 -24.46 -8.41
N GLY A 84 18.41 -25.10 -7.52
CA GLY A 84 18.89 -26.24 -6.73
C GLY A 84 19.81 -25.90 -5.57
N LEU A 85 19.94 -24.63 -5.18
CA LEU A 85 20.82 -24.15 -4.11
C LEU A 85 20.61 -24.91 -2.78
N LEU A 86 19.37 -25.23 -2.40
CA LEU A 86 19.08 -26.05 -1.21
C LEU A 86 19.80 -27.40 -1.30
N SER A 87 19.69 -28.09 -2.44
CA SER A 87 20.28 -29.43 -2.60
C SER A 87 21.80 -29.38 -2.59
N SER A 88 22.43 -28.42 -3.26
CA SER A 88 23.91 -28.27 -3.26
C SER A 88 24.41 -27.94 -1.84
N THR A 89 23.79 -27.02 -1.13
CA THR A 89 24.14 -26.66 0.26
C THR A 89 24.04 -27.86 1.22
N LEU A 90 23.00 -28.68 1.10
CA LEU A 90 22.87 -29.90 1.91
C LEU A 90 23.96 -30.96 1.57
N VAL A 91 24.31 -31.09 0.31
CA VAL A 91 25.40 -32.00 -0.13
C VAL A 91 26.74 -31.53 0.39
N GLU A 92 27.05 -30.25 0.28
CA GLU A 92 28.26 -29.64 0.81
C GLU A 92 28.40 -29.80 2.32
N ALA A 93 27.27 -29.72 3.05
CA ALA A 93 27.23 -29.98 4.50
C ALA A 93 27.28 -31.47 4.88
N GLY A 94 27.47 -32.39 3.91
CA GLY A 94 27.56 -33.83 4.18
C GLY A 94 26.27 -34.52 4.55
N LEU A 95 25.11 -33.88 4.30
CA LEU A 95 23.79 -34.37 4.65
C LEU A 95 23.09 -35.15 3.51
N ARG A 96 23.85 -35.69 2.57
CA ARG A 96 23.35 -36.50 1.46
C ARG A 96 22.51 -37.66 2.00
N GLY A 97 21.23 -37.78 1.55
CA GLY A 97 20.29 -38.81 2.00
C GLY A 97 19.58 -38.54 3.33
N ARG A 98 19.86 -37.43 4.01
CA ARG A 98 19.12 -37.01 5.22
C ARG A 98 17.91 -36.13 4.91
N PHE A 99 17.82 -35.59 3.71
CA PHE A 99 16.69 -34.85 3.17
C PHE A 99 16.07 -35.65 2.02
N GLU A 100 14.78 -35.87 2.08
CA GLU A 100 14.05 -36.67 1.10
C GLU A 100 12.84 -35.91 0.58
N ILE A 101 12.66 -35.91 -0.74
CA ILE A 101 11.46 -35.38 -1.40
C ILE A 101 10.58 -36.55 -1.82
N ARG A 102 9.33 -36.57 -1.39
CA ARG A 102 8.36 -37.63 -1.71
C ARG A 102 7.12 -37.06 -2.39
N ASN A 103 6.50 -37.91 -3.19
CA ASN A 103 5.14 -37.73 -3.65
C ASN A 103 4.24 -38.72 -2.92
N GLY A 104 3.12 -38.29 -2.32
CA GLY A 104 2.28 -39.24 -1.59
C GLY A 104 0.95 -38.67 -1.13
N ALA A 105 0.12 -39.54 -0.60
CA ALA A 105 -1.11 -39.15 0.08
C ALA A 105 -0.83 -38.86 1.56
N LEU A 106 -1.59 -37.91 2.11
CA LEU A 106 -1.46 -37.43 3.48
C LEU A 106 -1.51 -38.55 4.52
N GLU A 107 -2.35 -39.57 4.30
CA GLU A 107 -2.54 -40.71 5.20
C GLU A 107 -1.29 -41.58 5.37
N ARG A 108 -0.37 -41.53 4.42
CA ARG A 108 0.91 -42.27 4.44
C ARG A 108 2.04 -41.49 5.09
N LEU A 109 1.81 -40.20 5.38
CA LEU A 109 2.75 -39.36 6.07
C LEU A 109 2.49 -39.47 7.57
N ARG A 110 3.41 -40.10 8.29
CA ARG A 110 3.37 -40.12 9.76
C ARG A 110 4.33 -39.10 10.30
N PRO A 111 3.94 -38.37 11.36
CA PRO A 111 4.89 -37.57 12.10
C PRO A 111 6.04 -38.48 12.50
N ALA A 112 7.18 -38.07 12.12
CA ALA A 112 8.39 -38.80 12.32
C ALA A 112 8.77 -38.82 13.82
N ARG A 113 9.87 -39.50 14.09
CA ARG A 113 10.47 -39.63 15.42
C ARG A 113 10.72 -38.26 16.06
N PRO A 114 10.84 -38.17 17.40
CA PRO A 114 11.29 -36.94 18.03
C PRO A 114 12.56 -36.42 17.34
N GLY A 115 12.52 -35.18 16.83
CA GLY A 115 13.61 -34.56 16.08
C GLY A 115 13.52 -34.60 14.55
N ASP A 116 12.54 -35.30 13.97
CA ASP A 116 12.29 -35.22 12.52
C ASP A 116 11.38 -34.05 12.15
N LEU A 117 11.59 -33.43 11.02
CA LEU A 117 10.72 -32.41 10.43
C LEU A 117 10.07 -32.95 9.17
N LEU A 118 8.76 -32.80 9.08
CA LEU A 118 7.95 -33.18 7.92
C LEU A 118 7.22 -31.94 7.38
N ILE A 119 7.55 -31.55 6.16
CA ILE A 119 6.86 -30.47 5.41
C ILE A 119 5.98 -31.12 4.35
N ALA A 120 4.70 -30.78 4.35
CA ALA A 120 3.70 -31.29 3.40
C ALA A 120 3.07 -30.11 2.66
N ILE A 121 3.11 -30.13 1.32
CA ILE A 121 2.63 -29.03 0.46
C ILE A 121 1.70 -29.61 -0.60
N ALA A 122 0.51 -29.04 -0.79
CA ALA A 122 -0.37 -29.38 -1.89
C ALA A 122 0.26 -28.97 -3.23
N ARG A 123 0.12 -29.83 -4.26
CA ARG A 123 0.69 -29.52 -5.59
C ARG A 123 -0.08 -28.42 -6.30
N PRO A 124 0.60 -27.48 -6.96
CA PRO A 124 -0.05 -26.56 -7.87
C PRO A 124 -0.70 -27.33 -9.05
N THR A 125 -1.91 -26.93 -9.46
CA THR A 125 -2.69 -27.62 -10.52
C THR A 125 -2.47 -27.09 -11.92
N GLY A 126 -1.90 -25.91 -12.06
CA GLY A 126 -1.71 -25.23 -13.34
C GLY A 126 -1.01 -23.90 -13.15
N GLU A 127 -1.08 -23.07 -14.16
CA GLU A 127 -0.62 -21.67 -14.06
C GLU A 127 -1.61 -20.90 -13.18
N SER A 128 -1.16 -20.49 -11.99
CA SER A 128 -2.00 -19.86 -10.97
C SER A 128 -1.16 -19.01 -10.01
N ASP A 129 -1.82 -18.08 -9.33
CA ASP A 129 -1.35 -17.33 -8.16
C ASP A 129 -2.04 -17.80 -6.85
N ASP A 130 -2.90 -18.85 -6.93
CA ASP A 130 -3.63 -19.36 -5.78
C ASP A 130 -2.67 -19.87 -4.69
N PRO A 131 -2.95 -19.53 -3.42
CA PRO A 131 -2.17 -20.02 -2.30
C PRO A 131 -2.31 -21.55 -2.16
N LEU A 132 -1.19 -22.23 -1.92
CA LEU A 132 -1.14 -23.69 -1.77
C LEU A 132 -1.22 -24.07 -0.28
N PRO A 133 -2.12 -24.98 0.14
CA PRO A 133 -2.07 -25.54 1.49
C PRO A 133 -0.71 -26.14 1.81
N ILE A 134 -0.16 -25.76 2.94
CA ILE A 134 1.10 -26.25 3.50
C ILE A 134 0.90 -26.63 4.96
N GLY A 135 1.58 -27.68 5.40
CA GLY A 135 1.63 -28.08 6.80
C GLY A 135 3.03 -28.52 7.21
N ILE A 136 3.41 -28.21 8.45
CA ILE A 136 4.68 -28.65 9.03
C ILE A 136 4.40 -29.40 10.32
N ALA A 137 5.01 -30.57 10.50
CA ALA A 137 4.91 -31.39 11.70
C ALA A 137 6.31 -31.73 12.25
N GLY A 138 6.43 -31.75 13.57
CA GLY A 138 7.70 -31.94 14.26
C GLY A 138 8.47 -30.63 14.50
N GLY A 139 9.65 -30.70 15.10
CA GLY A 139 10.53 -29.55 15.27
C GLY A 139 9.99 -28.38 16.13
N GLY A 140 8.91 -28.58 16.91
CA GLY A 140 8.32 -27.53 17.73
C GLY A 140 7.25 -26.69 17.02
N PHE A 141 6.75 -27.14 15.87
CA PHE A 141 5.63 -26.51 15.18
C PHE A 141 4.31 -26.93 15.84
N ASP A 142 3.62 -26.00 16.52
CA ASP A 142 2.39 -26.23 17.32
C ASP A 142 1.34 -25.10 17.22
N GLY A 143 1.43 -24.25 16.19
CA GLY A 143 0.51 -23.14 15.88
C GLY A 143 0.24 -23.02 14.38
N ASN A 144 -0.31 -21.90 13.93
CA ASN A 144 -0.38 -21.58 12.50
C ASN A 144 1.02 -21.20 11.99
N LEU A 145 1.27 -21.46 10.71
CA LEU A 145 2.55 -21.13 10.09
C LEU A 145 2.67 -19.63 9.80
N THR A 146 3.84 -19.07 10.04
CA THR A 146 4.20 -17.69 9.69
C THR A 146 5.68 -17.61 9.30
N SER A 147 6.12 -16.48 8.78
CA SER A 147 7.53 -16.18 8.54
C SER A 147 7.79 -14.67 8.61
N GLU A 148 9.03 -14.28 8.85
CA GLU A 148 9.45 -12.87 8.75
C GLU A 148 9.31 -12.31 7.33
N SER A 149 9.21 -13.16 6.30
CA SER A 149 8.97 -12.76 4.91
C SER A 149 7.58 -12.14 4.74
N THR A 150 6.56 -12.74 5.35
CA THR A 150 5.15 -12.30 5.22
C THR A 150 4.68 -11.49 6.42
N ARG A 151 5.11 -11.84 7.63
CA ARG A 151 4.59 -11.33 8.92
C ARG A 151 3.08 -11.51 9.05
N MET A 152 2.55 -12.52 8.37
CA MET A 152 1.13 -12.86 8.40
C MET A 152 0.95 -14.23 9.04
N ASP A 153 0.06 -14.31 10.02
CA ASP A 153 -0.34 -15.58 10.61
C ASP A 153 -1.12 -16.41 9.59
N GLY A 154 -0.70 -17.65 9.39
CA GLY A 154 -1.28 -18.55 8.39
C GLY A 154 -0.70 -18.44 6.97
N TYR A 155 0.24 -17.51 6.67
CA TYR A 155 0.75 -17.31 5.32
C TYR A 155 2.27 -17.26 5.24
N VAL A 156 2.85 -18.09 4.35
CA VAL A 156 4.30 -18.19 4.11
C VAL A 156 4.62 -18.15 2.61
N LEU A 157 5.90 -18.07 2.25
CA LEU A 157 6.34 -18.05 0.86
C LEU A 157 6.94 -19.41 0.44
N SER A 158 6.87 -19.72 -0.85
CA SER A 158 7.61 -20.85 -1.45
C SER A 158 9.12 -20.76 -1.18
N THR A 159 9.66 -19.54 -1.16
CA THR A 159 11.08 -19.27 -0.86
C THR A 159 11.45 -19.50 0.60
N ASP A 160 10.49 -19.55 1.53
CA ASP A 160 10.75 -19.75 2.96
C ASP A 160 11.04 -21.22 3.31
N VAL A 161 10.67 -22.14 2.42
CA VAL A 161 10.84 -23.57 2.64
C VAL A 161 12.33 -23.95 2.73
N ALA A 162 13.18 -23.47 1.79
CA ALA A 162 14.60 -23.79 1.80
C ALA A 162 15.33 -23.31 3.07
N PRO A 163 15.20 -22.06 3.53
CA PRO A 163 15.75 -21.61 4.81
C PRO A 163 15.23 -22.40 6.02
N THR A 164 13.97 -22.85 6.00
CA THR A 164 13.39 -23.70 7.06
C THR A 164 14.09 -25.04 7.14
N VAL A 165 14.34 -25.67 5.98
CA VAL A 165 15.12 -26.93 5.88
C VAL A 165 16.52 -26.72 6.42
N LEU A 166 17.24 -25.68 5.99
CA LEU A 166 18.59 -25.40 6.42
C LEU A 166 18.68 -25.12 7.92
N ARG A 167 17.74 -24.34 8.49
CA ARG A 167 17.65 -24.08 9.93
C ARG A 167 17.47 -25.37 10.74
N HIS A 168 16.64 -26.30 10.26
CA HIS A 168 16.45 -27.59 10.91
C HIS A 168 17.76 -28.38 11.04
N PHE A 169 18.66 -28.29 10.07
CA PHE A 169 19.97 -28.93 10.11
C PHE A 169 21.07 -28.07 10.76
N GLY A 170 20.77 -26.88 11.27
CA GLY A 170 21.74 -25.95 11.85
C GLY A 170 22.68 -25.31 10.80
N ILE A 171 22.28 -25.28 9.55
CA ILE A 171 23.06 -24.69 8.45
C ILE A 171 22.66 -23.22 8.28
N LYS A 172 23.66 -22.35 8.13
CA LYS A 172 23.42 -20.93 7.83
C LYS A 172 22.83 -20.80 6.42
N THR A 173 21.75 -19.99 6.32
CA THR A 173 21.13 -19.66 5.02
C THR A 173 22.13 -18.91 4.13
N PRO A 174 22.38 -19.36 2.89
CA PRO A 174 23.18 -18.64 1.90
C PRO A 174 22.60 -17.24 1.58
N GLY A 175 23.47 -16.31 1.18
CA GLY A 175 23.07 -14.93 0.89
C GLY A 175 22.15 -14.77 -0.32
N GLU A 176 22.21 -15.72 -1.25
CA GLU A 176 21.39 -15.82 -2.46
C GLU A 176 19.93 -16.18 -2.16
N MET A 177 19.64 -16.77 -0.99
CA MET A 177 18.27 -17.04 -0.53
C MET A 177 17.69 -15.80 0.14
N THR A 178 16.55 -15.34 -0.35
CA THR A 178 15.81 -14.18 0.20
C THR A 178 14.70 -14.58 1.16
N GLY A 179 14.21 -15.82 1.10
CA GLY A 179 13.23 -16.37 2.03
C GLY A 179 13.73 -16.39 3.48
N GLN A 180 12.78 -16.43 4.42
CA GLN A 180 13.07 -16.53 5.85
C GLN A 180 12.53 -17.85 6.41
N PRO A 181 13.14 -18.42 7.44
CA PRO A 181 12.64 -19.65 8.03
C PRO A 181 11.21 -19.54 8.52
N ILE A 182 10.39 -20.54 8.22
CA ILE A 182 9.00 -20.65 8.70
C ILE A 182 9.02 -20.94 10.21
N GLU A 183 8.07 -20.35 10.91
CA GLU A 183 7.82 -20.53 12.34
C GLU A 183 6.35 -20.85 12.58
N ALA A 184 6.01 -21.29 13.80
CA ALA A 184 4.63 -21.45 14.24
C ALA A 184 4.28 -20.35 15.23
N THR A 185 3.06 -19.84 15.17
CA THR A 185 2.56 -18.81 16.10
C THR A 185 1.14 -19.10 16.54
N GLY A 186 0.77 -18.66 17.73
CA GLY A 186 -0.57 -18.81 18.28
C GLY A 186 -0.97 -20.26 18.51
N SER A 187 -2.23 -20.57 18.24
CA SER A 187 -2.80 -21.93 18.27
C SER A 187 -3.14 -22.39 16.86
N VAL A 188 -3.25 -23.71 16.66
CA VAL A 188 -3.71 -24.30 15.41
C VAL A 188 -5.15 -23.87 15.13
N ASP A 189 -5.36 -23.01 14.15
CA ASP A 189 -6.67 -22.54 13.71
C ASP A 189 -6.79 -22.63 12.18
N PRO A 190 -7.19 -23.78 11.65
CA PRO A 190 -7.34 -23.99 10.22
C PRO A 190 -8.45 -23.13 9.60
N ALA A 191 -9.48 -22.75 10.37
CA ALA A 191 -10.57 -21.92 9.85
C ALA A 191 -10.09 -20.49 9.60
N ALA A 192 -9.26 -19.93 10.48
CA ALA A 192 -8.64 -18.61 10.27
C ALA A 192 -7.72 -18.62 9.04
N VAL A 193 -6.95 -19.71 8.83
CA VAL A 193 -6.06 -19.84 7.65
C VAL A 193 -6.87 -19.96 6.36
N GLU A 194 -8.00 -20.71 6.36
CA GLU A 194 -8.90 -20.82 5.20
C GLU A 194 -9.56 -19.48 4.88
N SER A 195 -10.08 -18.76 5.91
CA SER A 195 -10.66 -17.40 5.73
C SER A 195 -9.64 -16.43 5.15
N LEU A 196 -8.39 -16.46 5.61
CA LEU A 196 -7.30 -15.64 5.06
C LEU A 196 -7.06 -15.93 3.58
N ALA A 197 -7.01 -17.22 3.17
CA ALA A 197 -6.82 -17.61 1.79
C ALA A 197 -7.98 -17.13 0.90
N GLU A 198 -9.23 -17.34 1.33
CA GLU A 198 -10.43 -16.86 0.64
C GLU A 198 -10.45 -15.35 0.49
N ARG A 199 -10.05 -14.61 1.54
CA ARG A 199 -9.98 -13.14 1.47
C ARG A 199 -8.93 -12.67 0.47
N MET A 200 -7.74 -13.27 0.44
CA MET A 200 -6.67 -12.91 -0.50
C MET A 200 -7.09 -13.11 -1.96
N GLU A 201 -7.79 -14.20 -2.27
CA GLU A 201 -8.27 -14.52 -3.62
C GLU A 201 -9.24 -13.47 -4.17
N VAL A 202 -10.13 -12.94 -3.31
CA VAL A 202 -11.20 -12.03 -3.76
C VAL A 202 -10.81 -10.55 -3.81
N ILE A 203 -9.68 -10.13 -3.24
CA ILE A 203 -9.28 -8.71 -3.17
C ILE A 203 -9.26 -8.07 -4.56
N SER A 204 -8.55 -8.66 -5.51
CA SER A 204 -8.39 -8.09 -6.86
C SER A 204 -9.72 -8.04 -7.62
N SER A 205 -10.53 -9.09 -7.55
CA SER A 205 -11.80 -9.19 -8.27
C SER A 205 -12.86 -8.22 -7.73
N ARG A 206 -12.82 -7.88 -6.43
CA ARG A 206 -13.79 -6.98 -5.77
C ARG A 206 -13.48 -5.50 -5.95
N ARG A 207 -12.25 -5.09 -6.31
CA ARG A 207 -11.88 -3.66 -6.48
C ARG A 207 -12.83 -2.93 -7.44
N GLY A 208 -13.07 -3.48 -8.62
CA GLY A 208 -13.99 -2.89 -9.61
C GLY A 208 -15.42 -2.71 -9.09
N PRO A 209 -16.09 -3.80 -8.69
CA PRO A 209 -17.47 -3.75 -8.19
C PRO A 209 -17.68 -2.93 -6.92
N VAL A 210 -16.72 -2.94 -5.98
CA VAL A 210 -16.89 -2.26 -4.69
C VAL A 210 -16.38 -0.82 -4.74
N ILE A 211 -15.22 -0.55 -5.30
CA ILE A 211 -14.66 0.81 -5.36
C ILE A 211 -15.15 1.55 -6.60
N GLY A 212 -14.85 1.00 -7.78
CA GLY A 212 -15.09 1.69 -9.05
C GLY A 212 -16.55 2.03 -9.27
N LEU A 213 -17.45 1.06 -9.06
CA LEU A 213 -18.89 1.28 -9.26
C LEU A 213 -19.48 2.24 -8.23
N ASN A 214 -19.09 2.18 -6.95
CA ASN A 214 -19.59 3.10 -5.94
C ASN A 214 -19.11 4.54 -6.20
N VAL A 215 -17.84 4.73 -6.56
CA VAL A 215 -17.32 6.03 -6.99
C VAL A 215 -18.09 6.57 -8.19
N ALA A 216 -18.39 5.74 -9.19
CA ALA A 216 -19.18 6.13 -10.35
C ALA A 216 -20.61 6.56 -9.96
N ILE A 217 -21.27 5.84 -9.04
CA ILE A 217 -22.60 6.19 -8.52
C ILE A 217 -22.55 7.56 -7.81
N TRP A 218 -21.56 7.79 -6.92
CA TRP A 218 -21.47 9.07 -6.21
C TRP A 218 -21.16 10.24 -7.14
N LEU A 219 -20.32 10.05 -8.16
CA LEU A 219 -20.03 11.07 -9.16
C LEU A 219 -21.23 11.35 -10.04
N ALA A 220 -22.00 10.34 -10.45
CA ALA A 220 -23.23 10.51 -11.19
C ALA A 220 -24.30 11.28 -10.37
N ALA A 221 -24.44 10.93 -9.09
CA ALA A 221 -25.34 11.65 -8.17
C ALA A 221 -24.90 13.10 -7.98
N LEU A 222 -23.59 13.36 -7.79
CA LEU A 222 -23.04 14.70 -7.71
C LEU A 222 -23.33 15.50 -8.98
N LEU A 223 -23.04 14.93 -10.15
CA LEU A 223 -23.28 15.57 -11.44
C LEU A 223 -24.76 15.93 -11.61
N LEU A 224 -25.66 14.99 -11.32
CA LEU A 224 -27.10 15.22 -11.38
C LEU A 224 -27.50 16.39 -10.49
N VAL A 225 -27.06 16.41 -9.21
CA VAL A 225 -27.38 17.51 -8.29
C VAL A 225 -26.82 18.85 -8.78
N VAL A 226 -25.62 18.89 -9.31
CA VAL A 226 -24.99 20.13 -9.81
C VAL A 226 -25.68 20.63 -11.08
N LEU A 227 -26.20 19.75 -11.93
CA LEU A 227 -26.93 20.12 -13.14
C LEU A 227 -28.33 20.68 -12.85
N ILE A 228 -29.07 20.08 -11.90
CA ILE A 228 -30.47 20.47 -11.58
C ILE A 228 -30.54 21.55 -10.53
N SER A 229 -29.52 21.78 -9.72
CA SER A 229 -29.54 22.73 -8.62
C SER A 229 -28.31 23.65 -8.65
N ARG A 230 -28.52 24.86 -8.12
CA ARG A 230 -27.47 25.89 -8.01
C ARG A 230 -27.37 26.38 -6.56
N GLY A 231 -26.31 27.10 -6.22
CA GLY A 231 -26.18 27.72 -4.91
C GLY A 231 -25.85 26.73 -3.80
N ARG A 232 -26.63 26.76 -2.72
CA ARG A 232 -26.34 26.01 -1.48
C ARG A 232 -26.36 24.49 -1.66
N LEU A 233 -27.35 23.96 -2.40
CA LEU A 233 -27.48 22.52 -2.57
C LEU A 233 -26.31 21.91 -3.34
N ALA A 234 -25.90 22.53 -4.47
CA ALA A 234 -24.73 22.08 -5.22
C ALA A 234 -23.45 22.11 -4.35
N ARG A 235 -23.26 23.16 -3.54
CA ARG A 235 -22.10 23.24 -2.63
C ARG A 235 -22.14 22.17 -1.53
N THR A 236 -23.33 21.90 -0.96
CA THR A 236 -23.48 20.82 0.02
C THR A 236 -23.20 19.47 -0.62
N ALA A 237 -23.69 19.21 -1.83
CA ALA A 237 -23.38 17.97 -2.56
C ALA A 237 -21.87 17.79 -2.79
N VAL A 238 -21.15 18.84 -3.20
CA VAL A 238 -19.69 18.79 -3.38
C VAL A 238 -18.97 18.48 -2.05
N ARG A 239 -19.41 19.08 -0.92
CA ARG A 239 -18.83 18.79 0.39
C ARG A 239 -19.10 17.35 0.84
N VAL A 240 -20.34 16.87 0.69
CA VAL A 240 -20.70 15.48 1.04
C VAL A 240 -19.89 14.52 0.20
N THR A 241 -19.90 14.65 -1.14
CA THR A 241 -19.16 13.75 -2.03
C THR A 241 -17.65 13.81 -1.78
N GLY A 242 -17.09 15.01 -1.53
CA GLY A 242 -15.67 15.15 -1.18
C GLY A 242 -15.32 14.39 0.09
N LEU A 243 -16.09 14.52 1.17
CA LEU A 243 -15.86 13.75 2.40
C LEU A 243 -16.13 12.25 2.23
N THR A 244 -17.09 11.86 1.38
CA THR A 244 -17.34 10.46 1.03
C THR A 244 -16.06 9.83 0.44
N VAL A 245 -15.39 10.54 -0.48
CA VAL A 245 -14.10 10.06 -1.05
C VAL A 245 -13.00 10.01 0.01
N VAL A 246 -12.94 10.98 0.94
CA VAL A 246 -11.95 10.98 2.04
C VAL A 246 -12.17 9.81 3.01
N TYR A 247 -13.42 9.41 3.27
CA TYR A 247 -13.75 8.29 4.15
C TYR A 247 -13.69 6.93 3.46
N LEU A 248 -13.64 6.87 2.13
CA LEU A 248 -13.58 5.61 1.38
C LEU A 248 -12.48 4.66 1.90
N PRO A 249 -11.21 5.08 2.05
CA PRO A 249 -10.16 4.21 2.55
C PRO A 249 -10.45 3.67 3.96
N LEU A 250 -11.00 4.50 4.85
CA LEU A 250 -11.36 4.10 6.21
C LEU A 250 -12.45 3.00 6.22
N VAL A 251 -13.47 3.12 5.38
CA VAL A 251 -14.55 2.13 5.30
C VAL A 251 -14.07 0.84 4.64
N LEU A 252 -13.12 0.91 3.70
CA LEU A 252 -12.47 -0.27 3.13
C LEU A 252 -11.58 -1.01 4.15
N LEU A 253 -10.96 -0.27 5.07
CA LEU A 253 -10.23 -0.87 6.20
C LEU A 253 -11.20 -1.60 7.15
N LEU A 254 -12.36 -1.01 7.42
CA LEU A 254 -13.43 -1.68 8.17
C LEU A 254 -13.97 -2.92 7.43
N GLY A 255 -14.08 -2.86 6.09
CA GLY A 255 -14.45 -4.00 5.26
C GLY A 255 -13.46 -5.18 5.40
N ALA A 256 -12.16 -4.89 5.53
CA ALA A 256 -11.15 -5.91 5.81
C ALA A 256 -11.32 -6.55 7.20
N ALA A 257 -11.76 -5.77 8.20
CA ALA A 257 -12.02 -6.29 9.55
C ALA A 257 -13.29 -7.14 9.66
N LEU A 258 -14.29 -6.89 8.81
CA LEU A 258 -15.59 -7.55 8.87
C LEU A 258 -15.71 -8.73 7.89
N GLU A 259 -14.83 -8.82 6.92
CA GLU A 259 -14.79 -9.84 5.85
C GLU A 259 -16.16 -10.16 5.23
N PRO A 260 -16.96 -9.14 4.83
CA PRO A 260 -18.30 -9.36 4.37
C PRO A 260 -18.32 -9.98 2.96
N SER A 261 -19.46 -10.57 2.57
CA SER A 261 -19.67 -10.95 1.17
C SER A 261 -19.55 -9.75 0.23
N GLN A 262 -19.24 -9.97 -1.04
CA GLN A 262 -19.07 -8.87 -2.02
C GLN A 262 -20.27 -7.90 -2.07
N GLY A 263 -21.49 -8.43 -2.02
CA GLY A 263 -22.71 -7.60 -2.00
C GLY A 263 -22.81 -6.74 -0.74
N ALA A 264 -22.53 -7.32 0.42
CA ALA A 264 -22.53 -6.63 1.70
C ALA A 264 -21.39 -5.59 1.79
N GLU A 265 -20.19 -5.92 1.29
CA GLU A 265 -19.04 -4.98 1.23
C GLU A 265 -19.35 -3.77 0.34
N ARG A 266 -19.99 -4.03 -0.81
CA ARG A 266 -20.47 -2.97 -1.71
C ARG A 266 -21.50 -2.05 -1.05
N LEU A 267 -22.51 -2.62 -0.37
CA LEU A 267 -23.53 -1.84 0.34
C LEU A 267 -22.93 -1.07 1.53
N LEU A 268 -22.02 -1.70 2.27
CA LEU A 268 -21.29 -1.04 3.36
C LEU A 268 -20.58 0.22 2.84
N VAL A 269 -19.81 0.10 1.77
CA VAL A 269 -19.08 1.23 1.17
C VAL A 269 -20.07 2.26 0.61
N LEU A 270 -21.11 1.83 -0.14
CA LEU A 270 -22.09 2.72 -0.77
C LEU A 270 -22.81 3.60 0.23
N LEU A 271 -23.17 3.08 1.41
CA LEU A 271 -24.03 3.75 2.38
C LEU A 271 -23.26 4.37 3.54
N LEU A 272 -22.26 3.68 4.10
CA LEU A 272 -21.56 4.14 5.30
C LEU A 272 -20.65 5.34 5.01
N THR A 273 -19.97 5.39 3.85
CA THR A 273 -19.11 6.52 3.51
C THR A 273 -19.85 7.85 3.40
N PRO A 274 -20.98 7.97 2.65
CA PRO A 274 -21.75 9.22 2.62
C PRO A 274 -22.46 9.51 3.94
N LEU A 275 -22.83 8.50 4.71
CA LEU A 275 -23.39 8.69 6.05
C LEU A 275 -22.36 9.34 6.99
N LEU A 276 -21.12 8.82 7.03
CA LEU A 276 -20.04 9.43 7.80
C LEU A 276 -19.75 10.86 7.35
N ALA A 277 -19.75 11.10 6.04
CA ALA A 277 -19.59 12.44 5.48
C ALA A 277 -20.69 13.39 5.95
N ALA A 278 -21.97 12.98 5.87
CA ALA A 278 -23.10 13.78 6.30
C ALA A 278 -23.07 14.06 7.82
N VAL A 279 -22.84 13.05 8.63
CA VAL A 279 -22.71 13.19 10.10
C VAL A 279 -21.57 14.16 10.44
N THR A 280 -20.42 14.01 9.80
CA THR A 280 -19.27 14.89 10.04
C THR A 280 -19.59 16.35 9.70
N LEU A 281 -20.31 16.61 8.60
CA LEU A 281 -20.71 17.97 8.21
C LEU A 281 -21.73 18.59 9.16
N VAL A 282 -22.58 17.77 9.79
CA VAL A 282 -23.54 18.23 10.81
C VAL A 282 -22.80 18.59 12.10
N LEU A 283 -21.84 17.77 12.52
CA LEU A 283 -21.12 17.94 13.78
C LEU A 283 -20.00 19.02 13.69
N LEU A 284 -19.32 19.10 12.54
CA LEU A 284 -18.13 19.93 12.36
C LEU A 284 -18.31 20.87 11.15
N PRO A 285 -18.43 22.19 11.35
CA PRO A 285 -18.61 23.12 10.25
C PRO A 285 -17.31 23.40 9.50
N GLY A 286 -17.43 23.61 8.18
CA GLY A 286 -16.34 24.12 7.33
C GLY A 286 -15.12 23.18 7.27
N TYR A 287 -13.93 23.77 7.29
CA TYR A 287 -12.67 23.01 7.19
C TYR A 287 -12.41 22.05 8.36
N ARG A 288 -13.15 22.19 9.49
CA ARG A 288 -13.07 21.21 10.59
C ARG A 288 -13.52 19.83 10.14
N ALA A 289 -14.59 19.74 9.34
CA ALA A 289 -15.08 18.48 8.79
C ALA A 289 -14.00 17.80 7.92
N LEU A 290 -13.42 18.55 6.98
CA LEU A 290 -12.38 18.04 6.09
C LEU A 290 -11.12 17.61 6.86
N GLY A 291 -10.68 18.43 7.82
CA GLY A 291 -9.54 18.13 8.67
C GLY A 291 -9.73 16.90 9.55
N ALA A 292 -10.92 16.78 10.19
CA ALA A 292 -11.25 15.62 11.03
C ALA A 292 -11.34 14.32 10.21
N ALA A 293 -12.00 14.34 9.06
CA ALA A 293 -12.10 13.18 8.18
C ALA A 293 -10.71 12.73 7.69
N SER A 294 -9.87 13.66 7.23
CA SER A 294 -8.50 13.37 6.81
C SER A 294 -7.65 12.80 7.95
N GLY A 295 -7.71 13.45 9.12
CA GLY A 295 -6.95 13.02 10.30
C GLY A 295 -7.37 11.63 10.79
N LEU A 296 -8.68 11.33 10.82
CA LEU A 296 -9.20 10.03 11.23
C LEU A 296 -8.77 8.92 10.26
N THR A 297 -8.84 9.16 8.95
CA THR A 297 -8.40 8.19 7.94
C THR A 297 -6.91 7.92 8.05
N VAL A 298 -6.07 8.97 8.14
CA VAL A 298 -4.61 8.82 8.30
C VAL A 298 -4.26 8.08 9.60
N LEU A 299 -4.92 8.44 10.71
CA LEU A 299 -4.67 7.81 12.01
C LEU A 299 -5.05 6.32 12.00
N ALA A 300 -6.18 5.94 11.38
CA ALA A 300 -6.59 4.55 11.28
C ALA A 300 -5.55 3.70 10.55
N TYR A 301 -5.06 4.16 9.40
CA TYR A 301 -3.98 3.47 8.67
C TYR A 301 -2.66 3.47 9.44
N ALA A 302 -2.30 4.57 10.11
CA ALA A 302 -1.08 4.63 10.91
C ALA A 302 -1.11 3.62 12.06
N VAL A 303 -2.23 3.51 12.78
CA VAL A 303 -2.41 2.54 13.86
C VAL A 303 -2.33 1.11 13.35
N ASP A 304 -3.03 0.79 12.27
CA ASP A 304 -3.02 -0.55 11.68
C ASP A 304 -1.63 -0.96 11.18
N VAL A 305 -0.95 -0.04 10.49
CA VAL A 305 0.42 -0.29 9.97
C VAL A 305 1.43 -0.48 11.11
N ILE A 306 1.32 0.28 12.21
CA ILE A 306 2.16 0.09 13.41
C ILE A 306 1.85 -1.26 14.09
N ALA A 307 0.59 -1.72 14.03
CA ALA A 307 0.17 -3.02 14.57
C ALA A 307 0.56 -4.22 13.66
N GLY A 308 1.25 -4.00 12.54
CA GLY A 308 1.70 -5.04 11.62
C GLY A 308 0.86 -5.16 10.34
N SER A 309 -0.04 -4.22 10.09
CA SER A 309 -0.89 -4.14 8.87
C SER A 309 -1.95 -5.24 8.73
N PRO A 310 -2.55 -5.78 9.80
CA PRO A 310 -3.50 -6.88 9.67
C PRO A 310 -4.70 -6.54 8.77
N LEU A 311 -5.20 -5.31 8.83
CA LEU A 311 -6.33 -4.87 8.02
C LEU A 311 -5.88 -4.24 6.69
N THR A 312 -4.82 -3.43 6.71
CA THR A 312 -4.29 -2.78 5.50
C THR A 312 -3.94 -3.81 4.44
N SER A 313 -3.29 -4.90 4.81
CA SER A 313 -2.89 -5.98 3.89
C SER A 313 -4.08 -6.61 3.16
N LEU A 314 -5.20 -6.78 3.85
CA LEU A 314 -6.41 -7.44 3.36
C LEU A 314 -7.50 -6.46 2.87
N SER A 315 -7.24 -5.16 2.94
CA SER A 315 -8.13 -4.13 2.40
C SER A 315 -8.11 -4.11 0.88
N LEU A 316 -9.22 -3.71 0.25
CA LEU A 316 -9.29 -3.56 -1.21
C LEU A 316 -8.35 -2.47 -1.77
N LEU A 317 -7.85 -1.54 -0.94
CA LEU A 317 -6.76 -0.61 -1.28
C LEU A 317 -5.39 -1.08 -0.81
N GLY A 318 -5.32 -2.22 -0.15
CA GLY A 318 -4.08 -2.79 0.35
C GLY A 318 -3.22 -3.44 -0.74
N PRO A 319 -2.04 -3.94 -0.37
CA PRO A 319 -1.06 -4.50 -1.31
C PRO A 319 -1.48 -5.83 -1.96
N ASN A 320 -2.56 -6.48 -1.52
CA ASN A 320 -3.00 -7.80 -1.92
C ASN A 320 -1.90 -8.88 -1.79
N PRO A 321 -1.73 -9.46 -0.60
CA PRO A 321 -0.70 -10.46 -0.33
C PRO A 321 -0.78 -11.71 -1.22
N GLY A 322 -1.99 -12.08 -1.70
CA GLY A 322 -2.21 -13.22 -2.58
C GLY A 322 -1.37 -13.17 -3.86
N LEU A 323 -1.04 -11.98 -4.35
CA LEU A 323 -0.13 -11.83 -5.51
C LEU A 323 1.34 -12.17 -5.20
N GLY A 324 1.68 -12.43 -3.94
CA GLY A 324 3.03 -12.79 -3.54
C GLY A 324 4.06 -11.65 -3.62
N VAL A 325 3.64 -10.40 -3.81
CA VAL A 325 4.54 -9.25 -4.05
C VAL A 325 4.81 -8.45 -2.78
N ARG A 326 3.78 -8.10 -2.03
CA ARG A 326 3.85 -7.31 -0.81
C ARG A 326 2.84 -7.83 0.20
N PHE A 327 3.25 -8.01 1.44
CA PHE A 327 2.49 -8.72 2.47
C PHE A 327 2.01 -7.82 3.59
N TYR A 328 2.66 -6.70 3.83
CA TYR A 328 2.34 -5.73 4.88
C TYR A 328 2.68 -4.31 4.41
N GLY A 329 2.30 -3.32 5.20
CA GLY A 329 2.53 -1.91 4.92
C GLY A 329 1.56 -1.34 3.89
N ILE A 330 1.96 -0.24 3.24
CA ILE A 330 1.14 0.45 2.25
C ILE A 330 1.61 0.20 0.83
N GLY A 331 0.66 0.14 -0.12
CA GLY A 331 0.93 0.10 -1.56
C GLY A 331 0.88 1.50 -2.18
N ASN A 332 1.16 1.57 -3.48
CA ASN A 332 1.22 2.82 -4.25
C ASN A 332 -0.11 3.60 -4.23
N GLU A 333 -1.26 2.91 -4.19
CA GLU A 333 -2.58 3.52 -4.08
C GLU A 333 -2.74 4.28 -2.77
N LEU A 334 -2.33 3.66 -1.66
CA LEU A 334 -2.37 4.26 -0.33
C LEU A 334 -1.33 5.37 -0.19
N GLU A 335 -0.12 5.20 -0.70
CA GLU A 335 0.89 6.26 -0.74
C GLU A 335 0.33 7.53 -1.36
N ALA A 336 -0.27 7.42 -2.55
CA ALA A 336 -0.80 8.55 -3.30
C ALA A 336 -1.86 9.34 -2.53
N LEU A 337 -2.87 8.64 -1.99
CA LEU A 337 -3.95 9.31 -1.26
C LEU A 337 -3.52 9.81 0.12
N LEU A 338 -2.72 9.03 0.86
CA LEU A 338 -2.24 9.42 2.19
C LEU A 338 -1.32 10.65 2.11
N ALA A 339 -0.52 10.79 1.05
CA ALA A 339 0.29 12.00 0.85
C ALA A 339 -0.57 13.26 0.81
N VAL A 340 -1.70 13.23 0.10
CA VAL A 340 -2.64 14.37 0.07
C VAL A 340 -3.35 14.53 1.41
N LEU A 341 -3.84 13.45 2.02
CA LEU A 341 -4.54 13.49 3.30
C LEU A 341 -3.65 13.99 4.43
N VAL A 342 -2.38 13.61 4.47
CA VAL A 342 -1.41 14.08 5.47
C VAL A 342 -1.12 15.57 5.25
N VAL A 343 -0.74 15.98 4.05
CA VAL A 343 -0.24 17.34 3.82
C VAL A 343 -1.39 18.34 3.69
N ALA A 344 -2.35 18.12 2.78
CA ALA A 344 -3.50 19.01 2.63
C ALA A 344 -4.49 18.89 3.81
N GLY A 345 -4.64 17.68 4.39
CA GLY A 345 -5.41 17.45 5.59
C GLY A 345 -4.90 18.22 6.80
N SER A 346 -3.57 18.27 7.02
CA SER A 346 -2.96 19.15 8.04
C SER A 346 -3.29 20.62 7.80
N GLY A 347 -3.31 21.06 6.54
CA GLY A 347 -3.74 22.40 6.17
C GLY A 347 -5.23 22.66 6.49
N ALA A 348 -6.09 21.66 6.31
CA ALA A 348 -7.50 21.74 6.69
C ALA A 348 -7.70 21.77 8.22
N VAL A 349 -6.93 20.96 8.98
CA VAL A 349 -6.92 20.99 10.45
C VAL A 349 -6.51 22.36 10.96
N LEU A 350 -5.39 22.90 10.47
CA LEU A 350 -4.91 24.24 10.85
C LEU A 350 -5.93 25.33 10.51
N SER A 351 -6.55 25.27 9.31
CA SER A 351 -7.54 26.26 8.89
C SER A 351 -8.86 26.15 9.65
N GLY A 352 -9.25 24.96 10.10
CA GLY A 352 -10.52 24.71 10.78
C GLY A 352 -10.46 24.82 12.29
N PHE A 353 -9.45 24.25 12.92
CA PHE A 353 -9.35 24.16 14.39
C PHE A 353 -8.44 25.22 15.01
N VAL A 354 -7.40 25.66 14.29
CA VAL A 354 -6.41 26.61 14.80
C VAL A 354 -6.14 27.74 13.79
N PRO A 355 -7.19 28.44 13.32
CA PRO A 355 -7.03 29.43 12.23
C PRO A 355 -6.13 30.63 12.59
N GLN A 356 -5.88 30.85 13.87
CA GLN A 356 -5.01 31.89 14.38
C GLN A 356 -3.58 31.42 14.65
N ALA A 357 -3.23 30.16 14.31
CA ALA A 357 -1.87 29.67 14.48
C ALA A 357 -0.86 30.58 13.78
N SER A 358 0.25 30.88 14.46
CA SER A 358 1.31 31.64 13.85
C SER A 358 1.92 30.91 12.64
N ARG A 359 2.48 31.64 11.70
CA ARG A 359 3.16 31.03 10.54
C ARG A 359 4.25 30.04 10.94
N ARG A 360 4.95 30.28 12.06
CA ARG A 360 5.98 29.38 12.60
C ARG A 360 5.36 28.11 13.14
N ALA A 361 4.29 28.22 13.93
CA ALA A 361 3.57 27.06 14.46
C ALA A 361 2.98 26.22 13.33
N SER A 362 2.32 26.84 12.35
CA SER A 362 1.79 26.12 11.18
C SER A 362 2.89 25.40 10.38
N ALA A 363 4.05 26.06 10.17
CA ALA A 363 5.18 25.44 9.49
C ALA A 363 5.74 24.25 10.29
N ALA A 364 5.88 24.39 11.61
CA ALA A 364 6.32 23.31 12.49
C ALA A 364 5.33 22.13 12.48
N THR A 365 4.01 22.39 12.47
CA THR A 365 2.98 21.33 12.37
C THR A 365 3.11 20.57 11.06
N PHE A 366 3.25 21.23 9.91
CA PHE A 366 3.45 20.54 8.63
C PHE A 366 4.68 19.63 8.67
N LEU A 367 5.82 20.13 9.16
CA LEU A 367 7.04 19.33 9.25
C LEU A 367 6.88 18.16 10.22
N ALA A 368 6.34 18.39 11.41
CA ALA A 368 6.18 17.34 12.42
C ALA A 368 5.25 16.22 11.93
N VAL A 369 4.08 16.58 11.38
CA VAL A 369 3.11 15.59 10.87
C VAL A 369 3.65 14.86 9.65
N GLY A 370 4.29 15.58 8.71
CA GLY A 370 4.85 14.98 7.51
C GLY A 370 6.02 14.04 7.79
N LEU A 371 6.92 14.40 8.72
CA LEU A 371 8.04 13.56 9.13
C LEU A 371 7.57 12.33 9.93
N LEU A 372 6.58 12.50 10.83
CA LEU A 372 5.99 11.39 11.56
C LEU A 372 5.29 10.41 10.61
N ALA A 373 4.50 10.91 9.65
CA ALA A 373 3.86 10.10 8.63
C ALA A 373 4.90 9.38 7.75
N ALA A 374 5.96 10.07 7.32
CA ALA A 374 7.06 9.46 6.59
C ALA A 374 7.71 8.32 7.40
N PHE A 375 7.96 8.52 8.69
CA PHE A 375 8.51 7.48 9.54
C PHE A 375 7.57 6.26 9.63
N VAL A 376 6.29 6.48 9.93
CA VAL A 376 5.32 5.38 10.08
C VAL A 376 5.12 4.62 8.77
N PHE A 377 4.95 5.32 7.66
CA PHE A 377 4.62 4.67 6.39
C PHE A 377 5.85 4.20 5.59
N ALA A 378 7.06 4.70 5.88
CA ALA A 378 8.26 4.29 5.18
C ALA A 378 9.16 3.30 5.95
N ALA A 379 9.13 3.29 7.29
CA ALA A 379 9.97 2.38 8.05
C ALA A 379 9.69 0.91 7.70
N GLY A 380 10.73 0.13 7.46
CA GLY A 380 10.64 -1.27 7.01
C GLY A 380 9.88 -2.19 7.96
N ARG A 381 9.87 -1.86 9.25
CA ARG A 381 9.11 -2.58 10.28
C ARG A 381 7.61 -2.24 10.32
N PHE A 382 7.18 -1.15 9.66
CA PHE A 382 5.81 -0.65 9.65
C PHE A 382 5.25 -0.60 8.22
N GLY A 383 5.21 0.59 7.60
CA GLY A 383 4.62 0.80 6.27
C GLY A 383 5.46 0.26 5.10
N ALA A 384 6.77 0.12 5.30
CA ALA A 384 7.72 -0.45 4.34
C ALA A 384 7.67 0.16 2.93
N ASP A 385 7.30 1.44 2.83
CA ASP A 385 7.17 2.14 1.54
C ASP A 385 8.26 3.20 1.35
N VAL A 386 9.20 2.93 0.43
CA VAL A 386 10.31 3.85 0.12
C VAL A 386 9.80 5.16 -0.47
N GLY A 387 8.71 5.13 -1.25
CA GLY A 387 8.08 6.31 -1.82
C GLY A 387 7.60 7.28 -0.73
N ALA A 388 7.04 6.74 0.34
CA ALA A 388 6.61 7.53 1.50
C ALA A 388 7.75 8.31 2.16
N ALA A 389 8.99 7.75 2.20
CA ALA A 389 10.17 8.46 2.70
C ALA A 389 10.56 9.69 1.86
N ILE A 390 10.12 9.75 0.63
CA ILE A 390 10.41 10.83 -0.32
C ILE A 390 9.24 11.83 -0.35
N VAL A 391 8.03 11.32 -0.56
CA VAL A 391 6.84 12.10 -0.91
C VAL A 391 6.33 12.91 0.28
N PHE A 392 6.21 12.31 1.47
CA PHE A 392 5.68 13.00 2.65
C PHE A 392 6.57 14.15 3.13
N PRO A 393 7.91 13.98 3.29
CA PRO A 393 8.79 15.06 3.71
C PRO A 393 8.83 16.21 2.71
N ILE A 394 8.85 15.93 1.41
CA ILE A 394 8.84 16.95 0.36
C ILE A 394 7.54 17.76 0.43
N GLY A 395 6.38 17.10 0.47
CA GLY A 395 5.10 17.78 0.58
C GLY A 395 5.00 18.65 1.82
N ALA A 396 5.42 18.13 2.97
CA ALA A 396 5.46 18.85 4.23
C ALA A 396 6.41 20.06 4.20
N ALA A 397 7.60 19.91 3.64
CA ALA A 397 8.58 20.99 3.52
C ALA A 397 8.08 22.13 2.61
N VAL A 398 7.45 21.80 1.48
CA VAL A 398 6.84 22.79 0.59
C VAL A 398 5.69 23.52 1.28
N ALA A 399 4.81 22.81 1.98
CA ALA A 399 3.71 23.41 2.74
C ALA A 399 4.23 24.32 3.86
N ALA A 400 5.21 23.86 4.64
CA ALA A 400 5.83 24.61 5.70
C ALA A 400 6.51 25.90 5.19
N ALA A 401 7.29 25.82 4.13
CA ALA A 401 7.96 26.96 3.54
C ALA A 401 6.95 27.96 2.92
N THR A 402 5.89 27.46 2.32
CA THR A 402 4.80 28.27 1.74
C THR A 402 4.07 29.05 2.83
N VAL A 403 3.65 28.41 3.92
CA VAL A 403 2.93 29.07 5.01
C VAL A 403 3.84 30.06 5.77
N ALA A 404 5.14 29.75 5.88
CA ALA A 404 6.14 30.65 6.47
C ALA A 404 6.46 31.86 5.59
N GLY A 405 5.99 31.92 4.36
CA GLY A 405 6.30 32.99 3.41
C GLY A 405 7.75 32.98 2.93
N ARG A 406 8.42 31.84 2.92
CA ARG A 406 9.80 31.69 2.47
C ARG A 406 9.92 31.84 0.95
N GLY A 407 11.02 32.41 0.49
CA GLY A 407 11.31 32.50 -0.95
C GLY A 407 11.57 31.15 -1.61
N ARG A 408 11.73 31.17 -2.95
CA ARG A 408 11.90 29.92 -3.74
C ARG A 408 13.15 29.10 -3.38
N ARG A 409 14.28 29.77 -3.04
CA ARG A 409 15.54 29.06 -2.72
C ARG A 409 15.45 28.13 -1.51
N PRO A 410 14.98 28.54 -0.32
CA PRO A 410 14.84 27.61 0.81
C PRO A 410 13.79 26.54 0.56
N VAL A 411 12.75 26.77 -0.25
CA VAL A 411 11.81 25.72 -0.68
C VAL A 411 12.55 24.66 -1.49
N LEU A 412 13.33 25.06 -2.50
CA LEU A 412 14.07 24.13 -3.33
C LEU A 412 15.09 23.31 -2.53
N LEU A 413 15.82 23.96 -1.62
CA LEU A 413 16.76 23.27 -0.73
C LEU A 413 16.04 22.26 0.17
N ALA A 414 14.88 22.60 0.72
CA ALA A 414 14.09 21.69 1.54
C ALA A 414 13.56 20.50 0.73
N VAL A 415 13.09 20.72 -0.50
CA VAL A 415 12.63 19.65 -1.42
C VAL A 415 13.76 18.66 -1.73
N ILE A 416 14.97 19.16 -1.93
CA ILE A 416 16.12 18.31 -2.21
C ILE A 416 16.60 17.59 -0.94
N ALA A 417 16.75 18.29 0.17
CA ALA A 417 17.37 17.74 1.38
C ALA A 417 16.44 16.81 2.19
N ALA A 418 15.13 17.06 2.20
CA ALA A 418 14.18 16.32 3.06
C ALA A 418 14.16 14.82 2.81
N PRO A 419 14.10 14.29 1.57
CA PRO A 419 14.11 12.85 1.33
C PRO A 419 15.43 12.19 1.75
N PHE A 420 16.57 12.83 1.47
CA PHE A 420 17.87 12.28 1.88
C PHE A 420 18.01 12.23 3.41
N ALA A 421 17.56 13.27 4.10
CA ALA A 421 17.54 13.30 5.56
C ALA A 421 16.64 12.19 6.14
N MET A 422 15.47 11.94 5.53
CA MET A 422 14.57 10.89 5.97
C MET A 422 15.15 9.51 5.71
N LEU A 423 15.67 9.24 4.51
CA LEU A 423 16.31 7.96 4.18
C LEU A 423 17.51 7.68 5.08
N ALA A 424 18.34 8.68 5.35
CA ALA A 424 19.47 8.56 6.29
C ALA A 424 18.99 8.28 7.72
N LEU A 425 17.92 8.92 8.18
CA LEU A 425 17.32 8.66 9.48
C LEU A 425 16.78 7.23 9.58
N LEU A 426 16.07 6.75 8.56
CA LEU A 426 15.55 5.39 8.53
C LEU A 426 16.68 4.36 8.53
N ALA A 427 17.72 4.56 7.71
CA ALA A 427 18.90 3.71 7.68
C ALA A 427 19.63 3.68 9.04
N LEU A 428 19.74 4.82 9.70
CA LEU A 428 20.34 4.91 11.04
C LEU A 428 19.53 4.15 12.08
N ILE A 429 18.21 4.27 12.05
CA ILE A 429 17.31 3.55 12.98
C ILE A 429 17.42 2.05 12.75
N ASP A 430 17.42 1.58 11.51
CA ASP A 430 17.60 0.17 11.16
C ASP A 430 18.94 -0.38 11.67
N LEU A 431 20.02 0.36 11.46
CA LEU A 431 21.37 -0.01 11.97
C LEU A 431 21.40 -0.11 13.49
N LEU A 432 20.79 0.84 14.21
CA LEU A 432 20.75 0.86 15.66
C LEU A 432 19.84 -0.22 16.25
N SER A 433 18.79 -0.64 15.53
CA SER A 433 17.84 -1.67 15.97
C SER A 433 18.28 -3.09 15.61
N GLY A 434 19.41 -3.27 14.91
CA GLY A 434 19.87 -4.58 14.45
C GLY A 434 18.99 -5.23 13.38
N ALA A 435 18.03 -4.48 12.83
CA ALA A 435 17.11 -4.95 11.80
C ALA A 435 17.85 -4.95 10.45
N ASN A 436 18.00 -6.13 9.85
CA ASN A 436 18.53 -6.29 8.48
C ASN A 436 17.46 -5.93 7.43
N ALA A 437 16.94 -4.72 7.46
CA ALA A 437 15.92 -4.31 6.50
C ALA A 437 16.49 -4.19 5.07
N HIS A 438 15.68 -4.58 4.08
CA HIS A 438 16.06 -4.50 2.66
C HIS A 438 16.51 -3.10 2.22
N LEU A 439 15.97 -2.04 2.82
CA LEU A 439 16.36 -0.64 2.57
C LEU A 439 17.81 -0.36 2.92
N THR A 440 18.22 -0.81 4.10
CA THR A 440 19.60 -0.61 4.59
C THR A 440 20.61 -1.38 3.75
N ARG A 441 20.30 -2.61 3.33
CA ARG A 441 21.12 -3.38 2.41
C ARG A 441 21.24 -2.68 1.05
N SER A 442 20.12 -2.27 0.44
CA SER A 442 20.14 -1.59 -0.87
C SER A 442 20.93 -0.27 -0.87
N VAL A 443 20.97 0.44 0.26
CA VAL A 443 21.75 1.68 0.40
C VAL A 443 23.22 1.41 0.71
N LEU A 444 23.52 0.38 1.51
CA LEU A 444 24.89 0.01 1.88
C LEU A 444 25.61 -0.76 0.75
N ASP A 445 24.89 -1.57 -0.01
CA ASP A 445 25.40 -2.32 -1.15
C ASP A 445 25.56 -1.45 -2.41
N ALA A 446 24.96 -0.24 -2.42
CA ALA A 446 25.22 0.75 -3.47
C ALA A 446 26.67 1.23 -3.40
N GLY A 447 27.51 0.70 -4.28
CA GLY A 447 28.96 0.94 -4.31
C GLY A 447 29.39 2.37 -4.69
N GLY A 448 28.44 3.30 -4.93
CA GLY A 448 28.74 4.69 -5.25
C GLY A 448 27.59 5.50 -5.87
N LEU A 449 27.89 6.75 -6.23
CA LEU A 449 26.93 7.66 -6.88
C LEU A 449 26.41 7.14 -8.24
N GLY A 450 27.18 6.27 -8.93
CA GLY A 450 26.77 5.63 -10.18
C GLY A 450 25.59 4.70 -9.98
N ASP A 451 25.63 3.85 -8.98
CA ASP A 451 24.57 2.87 -8.69
C ASP A 451 23.27 3.57 -8.28
N LEU A 452 23.36 4.71 -7.56
CA LEU A 452 22.19 5.53 -7.23
C LEU A 452 21.57 6.17 -8.49
N ALA A 453 22.39 6.59 -9.46
CA ALA A 453 21.90 7.12 -10.72
C ALA A 453 21.20 6.02 -11.55
N ASP A 454 21.74 4.81 -11.57
CA ASP A 454 21.12 3.66 -12.27
C ASP A 454 19.79 3.25 -11.63
N VAL A 455 19.69 3.25 -10.30
CA VAL A 455 18.42 3.02 -9.58
C VAL A 455 17.41 4.11 -9.93
N ALA A 456 17.80 5.38 -9.91
CA ALA A 456 16.91 6.49 -10.27
C ALA A 456 16.45 6.41 -11.73
N GLN A 457 17.36 6.11 -12.66
CA GLN A 457 17.03 5.92 -14.08
C GLN A 457 16.06 4.74 -14.29
N ARG A 458 16.28 3.61 -13.63
CA ARG A 458 15.42 2.44 -13.71
C ARG A 458 14.02 2.75 -13.18
N ARG A 459 13.90 3.43 -12.04
CA ARG A 459 12.60 3.87 -11.49
C ARG A 459 11.87 4.82 -12.43
N LEU A 460 12.58 5.80 -13.01
CA LEU A 460 11.99 6.72 -14.00
C LEU A 460 11.50 5.99 -15.26
N GLN A 461 12.25 4.98 -15.73
CA GLN A 461 11.80 4.14 -16.85
C GLN A 461 10.56 3.31 -16.50
N LEU A 462 10.50 2.72 -15.31
CA LEU A 462 9.31 1.98 -14.85
C LEU A 462 8.11 2.90 -14.69
N SER A 463 8.30 4.08 -14.10
CA SER A 463 7.27 5.12 -14.05
C SER A 463 6.76 5.47 -15.45
N ALA A 464 7.65 5.77 -16.38
CA ALA A 464 7.27 6.08 -17.77
C ALA A 464 6.49 4.93 -18.43
N ARG A 465 6.90 3.68 -18.20
CA ARG A 465 6.16 2.49 -18.72
C ARG A 465 4.77 2.37 -18.10
N SER A 466 4.55 2.81 -16.87
CA SER A 466 3.25 2.76 -16.22
C SER A 466 2.18 3.56 -16.97
N PHE A 467 2.57 4.64 -17.65
CA PHE A 467 1.70 5.44 -18.51
C PHE A 467 1.24 4.70 -19.79
N GLY A 468 1.88 3.60 -20.16
CA GLY A 468 1.46 2.77 -21.30
C GLY A 468 0.25 1.87 -21.05
N ARG A 469 -0.27 1.78 -19.82
CA ARG A 469 -1.45 0.97 -19.50
C ARG A 469 -2.71 1.63 -20.07
N PRO A 470 -3.56 0.92 -20.86
CA PRO A 470 -4.70 1.53 -21.58
C PRO A 470 -5.69 2.27 -20.67
N VAL A 471 -5.98 1.72 -19.48
CA VAL A 471 -6.89 2.33 -18.51
C VAL A 471 -6.34 3.67 -18.02
N LEU A 472 -5.05 3.73 -17.69
CA LEU A 472 -4.38 4.94 -17.21
C LEU A 472 -4.23 6.00 -18.32
N LEU A 473 -3.94 5.58 -19.55
CA LEU A 473 -3.89 6.47 -20.71
C LEU A 473 -5.21 7.25 -20.92
N ALA A 474 -6.35 6.65 -20.63
CA ALA A 474 -7.66 7.30 -20.78
C ALA A 474 -7.84 8.51 -19.85
N PHE A 475 -7.18 8.54 -18.70
CA PHE A 475 -7.27 9.63 -17.72
C PHE A 475 -6.28 10.76 -17.96
N LEU A 476 -5.19 10.55 -18.69
CA LEU A 476 -4.18 11.58 -18.95
C LEU A 476 -4.74 12.85 -19.60
N PRO A 477 -5.62 12.79 -20.64
CA PRO A 477 -6.23 13.98 -21.20
C PRO A 477 -7.06 14.76 -20.19
N LEU A 478 -7.75 14.05 -19.29
CA LEU A 478 -8.53 14.68 -18.21
C LEU A 478 -7.61 15.40 -17.21
N VAL A 479 -6.53 14.76 -16.77
CA VAL A 479 -5.54 15.37 -15.86
C VAL A 479 -4.91 16.61 -16.53
N ALA A 480 -4.53 16.51 -17.79
CA ALA A 480 -4.00 17.65 -18.56
C ALA A 480 -5.02 18.80 -18.68
N ALA A 481 -6.27 18.50 -19.02
CA ALA A 481 -7.34 19.50 -19.09
C ALA A 481 -7.59 20.18 -17.73
N LEU A 482 -7.56 19.43 -16.63
CA LEU A 482 -7.70 19.96 -15.27
C LEU A 482 -6.50 20.84 -14.89
N ALA A 483 -5.28 20.47 -15.26
CA ALA A 483 -4.08 21.29 -15.04
C ALA A 483 -4.15 22.63 -15.82
N VAL A 484 -4.56 22.57 -17.10
CA VAL A 484 -4.79 23.78 -17.91
C VAL A 484 -5.90 24.64 -17.31
N LEU A 485 -7.02 24.06 -16.91
CA LEU A 485 -8.12 24.78 -16.28
C LEU A 485 -7.67 25.44 -14.96
N ALA A 486 -6.92 24.73 -14.13
CA ALA A 486 -6.35 25.26 -12.89
C ALA A 486 -5.42 26.45 -13.16
N PHE A 487 -4.56 26.34 -14.19
CA PHE A 487 -3.68 27.41 -14.60
C PHE A 487 -4.44 28.64 -15.11
N VAL A 488 -5.41 28.45 -16.01
CA VAL A 488 -6.25 29.53 -16.57
C VAL A 488 -7.11 30.19 -15.48
N ARG A 489 -7.62 29.40 -14.54
CA ARG A 489 -8.49 29.90 -13.45
C ARG A 489 -7.74 30.13 -12.13
N ARG A 490 -6.41 30.24 -12.17
CA ARG A 490 -5.55 30.38 -10.98
C ARG A 490 -5.97 31.50 -10.02
N ASP A 491 -6.48 32.61 -10.55
CA ASP A 491 -6.90 33.74 -9.70
C ASP A 491 -8.22 33.42 -8.95
N ARG A 492 -9.12 32.66 -9.55
CA ARG A 492 -10.31 32.11 -8.87
C ARG A 492 -9.90 31.10 -7.79
N LEU A 493 -8.98 30.19 -8.09
CA LEU A 493 -8.44 29.24 -7.10
C LEU A 493 -7.80 29.98 -5.91
N ARG A 494 -7.02 31.01 -6.19
CA ARG A 494 -6.43 31.86 -5.14
C ARG A 494 -7.51 32.56 -4.29
N ALA A 495 -8.57 33.04 -4.91
CA ALA A 495 -9.70 33.67 -4.21
C ALA A 495 -10.45 32.67 -3.32
N TRP A 496 -10.71 31.43 -3.78
CA TRP A 496 -11.36 30.39 -2.96
C TRP A 496 -10.51 29.98 -1.75
N LEU A 497 -9.20 29.97 -1.90
CA LEU A 497 -8.23 29.56 -0.86
C LEU A 497 -7.73 30.72 0.00
N ALA A 498 -8.11 31.97 -0.32
CA ALA A 498 -7.68 33.16 0.43
C ALA A 498 -8.08 33.11 1.92
N PRO A 499 -9.30 32.62 2.29
CA PRO A 499 -9.69 32.52 3.70
C PRO A 499 -8.93 31.45 4.50
N ALA A 500 -8.25 30.52 3.82
CA ALA A 500 -7.60 29.35 4.42
C ALA A 500 -6.12 29.23 3.97
N PRO A 501 -5.24 30.11 4.44
CA PRO A 501 -3.84 30.15 3.97
C PRO A 501 -3.07 28.87 4.29
N ALA A 502 -3.35 28.20 5.40
CA ALA A 502 -2.75 26.91 5.74
C ALA A 502 -3.21 25.80 4.79
N LEU A 503 -4.50 25.75 4.44
CA LEU A 503 -5.01 24.79 3.44
C LEU A 503 -4.37 25.05 2.06
N ARG A 504 -4.23 26.32 1.66
CA ARG A 504 -3.53 26.68 0.41
C ARG A 504 -2.09 26.18 0.40
N ALA A 505 -1.37 26.32 1.50
CA ALA A 505 -0.01 25.83 1.64
C ALA A 505 0.02 24.29 1.59
N GLY A 506 -0.89 23.63 2.28
CA GLY A 506 -1.06 22.17 2.26
C GLY A 506 -1.35 21.62 0.85
N LEU A 507 -2.26 22.27 0.09
CA LEU A 507 -2.56 21.90 -1.29
C LEU A 507 -1.36 22.05 -2.23
N LEU A 508 -0.57 23.10 -2.08
CA LEU A 508 0.67 23.27 -2.86
C LEU A 508 1.70 22.19 -2.51
N GLY A 509 1.85 21.88 -1.21
CA GLY A 509 2.69 20.77 -0.76
C GLY A 509 2.24 19.43 -1.30
N ALA A 510 0.92 19.13 -1.22
CA ALA A 510 0.34 17.89 -1.73
C ALA A 510 0.47 17.78 -3.27
N LEU A 511 0.32 18.89 -4.01
CA LEU A 511 0.56 18.91 -5.46
C LEU A 511 2.01 18.54 -5.79
N VAL A 512 2.98 19.14 -5.10
CA VAL A 512 4.40 18.81 -5.31
C VAL A 512 4.68 17.37 -4.90
N ALA A 513 4.11 16.89 -3.79
CA ALA A 513 4.20 15.51 -3.36
C ALA A 513 3.67 14.54 -4.44
N THR A 514 2.50 14.81 -5.01
CA THR A 514 1.92 14.02 -6.12
C THR A 514 2.84 13.99 -7.33
N LEU A 515 3.37 15.14 -7.76
CA LEU A 515 4.27 15.22 -8.91
C LEU A 515 5.59 14.47 -8.69
N VAL A 516 6.17 14.61 -7.50
CA VAL A 516 7.40 13.89 -7.13
C VAL A 516 7.13 12.39 -7.05
N GLY A 517 6.04 11.96 -6.41
CA GLY A 517 5.64 10.56 -6.35
C GLY A 517 5.44 9.96 -7.75
N THR A 518 4.82 10.71 -8.66
CA THR A 518 4.69 10.32 -10.08
C THR A 518 6.02 10.02 -10.74
N LEU A 519 7.07 10.78 -10.43
CA LEU A 519 8.39 10.61 -11.04
C LEU A 519 9.26 9.57 -10.32
N ALA A 520 9.10 9.43 -9.01
CA ALA A 520 9.96 8.60 -8.16
C ALA A 520 9.44 7.16 -7.97
N ASN A 521 8.16 6.90 -8.27
CA ASN A 521 7.53 5.59 -8.07
C ASN A 521 7.39 4.83 -9.40
N ASP A 522 7.47 3.51 -9.35
CA ASP A 522 7.28 2.61 -10.51
C ASP A 522 5.85 2.61 -11.09
N SER A 523 4.88 3.04 -10.31
CA SER A 523 3.47 3.19 -10.69
C SER A 523 3.05 4.66 -10.83
N GLY A 524 3.92 5.50 -11.39
CA GLY A 524 3.76 6.96 -11.44
C GLY A 524 2.42 7.44 -11.99
N ALA A 525 1.88 6.80 -13.04
CA ALA A 525 0.59 7.15 -13.60
C ALA A 525 -0.56 7.01 -12.56
N LEU A 526 -0.55 5.95 -11.78
CA LEU A 526 -1.54 5.69 -10.72
C LEU A 526 -1.46 6.76 -9.62
N LEU A 527 -0.24 7.14 -9.22
CA LEU A 527 -0.03 8.20 -8.22
C LEU A 527 -0.55 9.55 -8.72
N LEU A 528 -0.33 9.86 -9.99
CA LEU A 528 -0.84 11.10 -10.61
C LEU A 528 -2.37 11.14 -10.60
N GLU A 529 -3.03 10.04 -10.94
CA GLU A 529 -4.50 9.96 -10.99
C GLU A 529 -5.13 10.08 -9.61
N ILE A 530 -4.70 9.26 -8.66
CA ILE A 530 -5.24 9.26 -7.30
C ILE A 530 -4.93 10.60 -6.61
N GLY A 531 -3.68 11.08 -6.70
CA GLY A 531 -3.29 12.36 -6.15
C GLY A 531 -4.11 13.52 -6.72
N THR A 532 -4.33 13.54 -8.04
CA THR A 532 -5.18 14.55 -8.70
C THR A 532 -6.62 14.47 -8.21
N ALA A 533 -7.20 13.27 -8.07
CA ALA A 533 -8.55 13.09 -7.57
C ALA A 533 -8.73 13.67 -6.16
N TYR A 534 -7.79 13.40 -5.24
CA TYR A 534 -7.84 13.96 -3.89
C TYR A 534 -7.57 15.47 -3.86
N LEU A 535 -6.67 16.00 -4.69
CA LEU A 535 -6.48 17.45 -4.85
C LEU A 535 -7.76 18.15 -5.33
N LEU A 536 -8.52 17.52 -6.24
CA LEU A 536 -9.82 18.02 -6.68
C LEU A 536 -10.85 18.03 -5.56
N VAL A 537 -10.88 16.99 -4.72
CA VAL A 537 -11.75 16.93 -3.52
C VAL A 537 -11.49 18.12 -2.61
N PHE A 538 -10.24 18.38 -2.24
CA PHE A 538 -9.88 19.50 -1.36
C PHE A 538 -10.17 20.87 -2.00
N THR A 539 -9.87 21.01 -3.29
CA THR A 539 -10.14 22.26 -4.04
C THR A 539 -11.63 22.51 -4.20
N GLY A 540 -12.43 21.47 -4.50
CA GLY A 540 -13.88 21.53 -4.58
C GLY A 540 -14.52 21.89 -3.23
N PHE A 541 -13.98 21.34 -2.15
CA PHE A 541 -14.42 21.69 -0.79
C PHE A 541 -14.15 23.18 -0.48
N ALA A 542 -12.95 23.69 -0.83
CA ALA A 542 -12.60 25.10 -0.67
C ALA A 542 -13.52 26.02 -1.50
N TRP A 543 -13.85 25.62 -2.74
CA TRP A 543 -14.85 26.34 -3.54
C TRP A 543 -16.21 26.37 -2.86
N ALA A 544 -16.67 25.26 -2.32
CA ALA A 544 -17.97 25.17 -1.65
C ALA A 544 -18.05 26.04 -0.39
N GLU A 545 -16.93 26.16 0.36
CA GLU A 545 -16.85 27.03 1.55
C GLU A 545 -16.76 28.52 1.20
N SER A 546 -16.06 28.90 0.12
CA SER A 546 -15.86 30.31 -0.26
C SER A 546 -17.19 31.05 -0.54
N GLY A 547 -18.20 30.38 -1.04
CA GLY A 547 -19.49 30.99 -1.35
C GLY A 547 -20.41 31.18 -0.13
N GLY A 548 -20.20 30.44 0.96
CA GLY A 548 -20.97 30.61 2.18
C GLY A 548 -20.65 31.92 2.92
N ASN A 549 -19.45 32.47 2.74
CA ASN A 549 -19.02 33.72 3.34
C ASN A 549 -19.57 34.96 2.63
N SER A 550 -19.75 34.92 1.30
CA SER A 550 -20.33 36.04 0.55
C SER A 550 -21.82 36.25 0.87
N GLU A 551 -22.57 35.17 1.12
CA GLU A 551 -23.99 35.29 1.54
C GLU A 551 -24.13 35.85 2.96
N LYS A 552 -23.27 35.47 3.90
CA LYS A 552 -23.30 36.01 5.28
C LYS A 552 -22.97 37.50 5.31
N THR A 553 -22.05 37.96 4.44
CA THR A 553 -21.70 39.38 4.32
C THR A 553 -22.86 40.18 3.70
N SER A 554 -23.49 39.64 2.66
CA SER A 554 -24.66 40.26 2.01
C SER A 554 -25.86 40.39 2.96
N THR A 555 -26.11 39.38 3.79
CA THR A 555 -27.21 39.41 4.78
C THR A 555 -26.97 40.42 5.90
N LYS A 556 -25.73 40.54 6.38
CA LYS A 556 -25.33 41.59 7.33
C LYS A 556 -25.48 42.99 6.73
N THR A 557 -25.00 43.21 5.48
CA THR A 557 -25.13 44.51 4.82
C THR A 557 -26.59 44.89 4.58
N LYS A 558 -27.44 43.94 4.20
CA LYS A 558 -28.90 44.22 4.10
C LYS A 558 -29.55 44.53 5.43
N SER A 559 -29.16 43.91 6.53
CA SER A 559 -29.64 44.22 7.87
C SER A 559 -29.21 45.63 8.33
N TYR A 560 -27.97 46.04 8.04
CA TYR A 560 -27.51 47.40 8.37
C TYR A 560 -28.17 48.50 7.52
N THR A 561 -28.50 48.22 6.24
CA THR A 561 -29.21 49.18 5.38
C THR A 561 -30.68 49.31 5.77
N SER A 562 -31.33 48.25 6.22
CA SER A 562 -32.71 48.33 6.69
C SER A 562 -32.87 49.07 8.01
N VAL A 563 -31.89 48.99 8.90
CA VAL A 563 -31.85 49.74 10.17
C VAL A 563 -31.58 51.24 9.94
N ARG A 564 -30.77 51.63 8.97
CA ARG A 564 -30.58 53.04 8.64
C ARG A 564 -31.83 53.71 8.05
N HIS A 565 -32.61 53.04 7.21
CA HIS A 565 -33.83 53.57 6.66
C HIS A 565 -34.96 53.76 7.70
N THR A 566 -34.91 53.12 8.87
CA THR A 566 -35.92 53.26 9.92
C THR A 566 -35.60 54.46 10.85
N TYR A 567 -34.40 55.02 10.87
CA TYR A 567 -34.05 56.17 11.69
C TYR A 567 -34.17 57.52 10.97
N ASP A 568 -34.34 57.55 9.63
CA ASP A 568 -34.53 58.81 8.86
C ASP A 568 -36.01 59.21 8.69
N LEU A 569 -36.94 58.58 9.40
CA LEU A 569 -38.39 58.85 9.33
C LEU A 569 -38.98 59.54 10.57
N PHE A 570 -38.21 60.09 11.48
CA PHE A 570 -38.68 60.97 12.54
C PHE A 570 -38.00 62.34 12.47
N PRO A 571 -38.83 63.44 12.38
CA PRO A 571 -38.32 64.81 12.32
C PRO A 571 -37.75 65.26 13.66
#